data_3fdefd0bddea2b3597fee2c8de1aafdf
#
_entry.id   3fdefd0bddea2b3597fee2c8de1aafdf
#
_cell.length_a   1.000
_cell.length_b   1.000
_cell.length_c   1.000
_cell.angle_alpha   90.00
_cell.angle_beta   90.00
_cell.angle_gamma   90.00
#
_symmetry.space_group_name_H-M   'P 1'
#
loop_
_entity.id
_entity.type
_entity.pdbx_description
1 polymer ?
#
loop_
_entity_poly.entity_id
_entity_poly.type
_entity_poly.pdbx_seq_one_letter_code
_entity_poly.pdbx_strand_id
1 'polypeptide(L)'
;MSADRIVFRDVSKFYGEVLGVNRVNLEVAPGLTGLVGPNGSGKSTLMHLMTGLLRPSRGEVSVLGVPPDRPEELFRLVGYCTQYDNFPNGSTGLGFLRLALALHGYSKSETDERAWSALTRVGLTEAANRRIAGYSKGMRQRIKLAHAHCHDPQVLVLDEPLNGLDPMGRAEMIDLFTKLAREGRHVIVSSHILHEVDLISDGVIMIHGGAIVAEGEIREVRGEITSHPIQVLIRCDKPHQVASEVFRLEHVVEARILEDEGLLVRTRNADGFFAELNRIVLSADVVVETVAPADESVHAVYDYLIGEGAGGGSV
;
A
#
# COMPACT_ATOMS: atom_id res chain seq x y z
N MET A 1 25.71 5.73 9.55
CA MET A 1 24.35 5.51 9.06
C MET A 1 24.21 6.34 7.81
N SER A 2 23.66 5.80 6.73
CA SER A 2 23.40 6.55 5.51
C SER A 2 22.39 7.66 5.86
N ALA A 3 22.80 8.92 5.71
CA ALA A 3 21.97 10.08 6.11
C ALA A 3 20.82 10.36 5.13
N ASP A 4 20.67 9.49 4.11
CA ASP A 4 19.69 9.58 3.04
C ASP A 4 18.66 8.43 3.03
N ARG A 5 18.61 7.61 4.10
CA ARG A 5 17.72 6.45 4.19
C ARG A 5 16.88 6.45 5.46
N ILE A 6 15.73 5.74 5.39
CA ILE A 6 14.96 5.34 6.57
C ILE A 6 15.48 3.96 6.97
N VAL A 7 15.95 3.81 8.21
CA VAL A 7 16.61 2.59 8.68
C VAL A 7 15.96 2.06 9.94
N PHE A 8 15.67 0.77 9.95
CA PHE A 8 15.24 0.00 11.12
C PHE A 8 16.29 -1.06 11.43
N ARG A 9 16.68 -1.21 12.70
CA ARG A 9 17.64 -2.21 13.17
C ARG A 9 17.08 -2.96 14.35
N ASP A 10 16.76 -4.25 14.15
CA ASP A 10 16.19 -5.18 15.13
C ASP A 10 14.99 -4.59 15.89
N VAL A 11 14.12 -3.88 15.18
CA VAL A 11 13.05 -3.09 15.77
C VAL A 11 11.86 -3.96 16.13
N SER A 12 11.47 -3.91 17.41
CA SER A 12 10.22 -4.52 17.90
C SER A 12 9.37 -3.47 18.63
N LYS A 13 8.07 -3.56 18.47
CA LYS A 13 7.10 -2.73 19.18
C LYS A 13 6.01 -3.58 19.83
N PHE A 14 5.89 -3.44 21.13
CA PHE A 14 4.88 -4.10 21.95
C PHE A 14 3.84 -3.07 22.45
N TYR A 15 2.58 -3.48 22.48
CA TYR A 15 1.45 -2.79 23.10
C TYR A 15 0.95 -3.66 24.27
N GLY A 16 1.59 -3.52 25.44
CA GLY A 16 1.46 -4.49 26.52
C GLY A 16 1.97 -5.86 26.08
N GLU A 17 1.11 -6.86 26.05
CA GLU A 17 1.43 -8.22 25.59
C GLU A 17 1.23 -8.42 24.06
N VAL A 18 0.63 -7.46 23.39
CA VAL A 18 0.37 -7.55 21.96
C VAL A 18 1.59 -7.07 21.16
N LEU A 19 2.07 -7.90 20.27
CA LEU A 19 3.16 -7.59 19.36
C LEU A 19 2.63 -6.85 18.12
N GLY A 20 3.12 -5.64 17.91
CA GLY A 20 2.79 -4.83 16.73
C GLY A 20 3.74 -5.07 15.56
N VAL A 21 5.07 -5.02 15.82
CA VAL A 21 6.12 -5.41 14.85
C VAL A 21 7.25 -6.15 15.60
N ASN A 22 7.91 -7.07 14.92
CA ASN A 22 8.89 -7.99 15.51
C ASN A 22 10.20 -8.03 14.73
N ARG A 23 11.28 -7.59 15.37
CA ARG A 23 12.68 -7.68 14.88
C ARG A 23 12.84 -7.20 13.43
N VAL A 24 12.16 -6.11 13.10
CA VAL A 24 12.22 -5.53 11.76
C VAL A 24 13.62 -4.98 11.50
N ASN A 25 14.22 -5.44 10.40
CA ASN A 25 15.41 -4.88 9.79
C ASN A 25 14.98 -4.40 8.39
N LEU A 26 15.16 -3.12 8.09
CA LEU A 26 14.64 -2.52 6.87
C LEU A 26 15.45 -1.28 6.52
N GLU A 27 15.77 -1.09 5.25
CA GLU A 27 16.34 0.15 4.72
C GLU A 27 15.51 0.66 3.53
N VAL A 28 14.86 1.82 3.68
CA VAL A 28 14.08 2.43 2.60
C VAL A 28 14.91 3.52 1.93
N ALA A 29 15.13 3.38 0.63
CA ALA A 29 15.78 4.37 -0.23
C ALA A 29 14.80 5.46 -0.68
N PRO A 30 15.29 6.61 -1.21
CA PRO A 30 14.43 7.57 -1.92
C PRO A 30 13.67 6.89 -3.06
N GLY A 31 12.46 7.39 -3.34
CA GLY A 31 11.58 6.83 -4.36
C GLY A 31 10.18 6.53 -3.82
N LEU A 32 9.37 5.87 -4.61
CA LEU A 32 8.02 5.46 -4.24
C LEU A 32 8.03 4.00 -3.79
N THR A 33 7.76 3.78 -2.50
CA THR A 33 7.75 2.46 -1.87
C THR A 33 6.35 2.10 -1.40
N GLY A 34 5.85 0.97 -1.84
CA GLY A 34 4.60 0.40 -1.37
C GLY A 34 4.78 -0.40 -0.08
N LEU A 35 3.96 -0.15 0.93
CA LEU A 35 3.89 -0.95 2.16
C LEU A 35 2.61 -1.78 2.13
N VAL A 36 2.76 -3.08 1.93
CA VAL A 36 1.65 -3.98 1.68
C VAL A 36 1.47 -5.00 2.80
N GLY A 37 0.23 -5.28 3.15
CA GLY A 37 -0.09 -6.27 4.17
C GLY A 37 -1.57 -6.27 4.56
N PRO A 38 -2.12 -7.41 5.07
CA PRO A 38 -3.49 -7.47 5.54
C PRO A 38 -3.72 -6.54 6.74
N ASN A 39 -4.99 -6.36 7.11
CA ASN A 39 -5.33 -5.62 8.31
C ASN A 39 -4.73 -6.33 9.54
N GLY A 40 -4.14 -5.54 10.46
CA GLY A 40 -3.46 -6.07 11.63
C GLY A 40 -2.03 -6.61 11.39
N SER A 41 -1.49 -6.55 10.17
CA SER A 41 -0.14 -7.04 9.89
C SER A 41 1.00 -6.21 10.51
N GLY A 42 0.72 -4.98 10.97
CA GLY A 42 1.72 -4.08 11.55
C GLY A 42 2.05 -2.83 10.70
N LYS A 43 1.40 -2.61 9.54
CA LYS A 43 1.64 -1.44 8.66
C LYS A 43 1.58 -0.11 9.41
N SER A 44 0.47 0.17 10.10
CA SER A 44 0.31 1.42 10.84
C SER A 44 1.34 1.55 11.98
N THR A 45 1.71 0.45 12.63
CA THR A 45 2.79 0.46 13.64
C THR A 45 4.12 0.86 13.01
N LEU A 46 4.47 0.28 11.86
CA LEU A 46 5.71 0.59 11.15
C LEU A 46 5.72 2.06 10.71
N MET A 47 4.61 2.56 10.14
CA MET A 47 4.47 3.97 9.76
C MET A 47 4.55 4.93 10.96
N HIS A 48 3.92 4.59 12.09
CA HIS A 48 4.01 5.41 13.30
C HIS A 48 5.43 5.45 13.90
N LEU A 49 6.22 4.39 13.72
CA LEU A 49 7.64 4.38 14.09
C LEU A 49 8.45 5.30 13.16
N MET A 50 8.17 5.30 11.85
CA MET A 50 8.81 6.20 10.87
C MET A 50 8.47 7.66 11.14
N THR A 51 7.25 7.95 11.58
CA THR A 51 6.78 9.32 11.81
C THR A 51 7.08 9.85 13.21
N GLY A 52 7.68 9.02 14.09
CA GLY A 52 7.97 9.42 15.48
C GLY A 52 6.74 9.48 16.41
N LEU A 53 5.56 9.08 15.92
CA LEU A 53 4.36 8.97 16.75
C LEU A 53 4.44 7.81 17.75
N LEU A 54 5.31 6.84 17.47
CA LEU A 54 5.64 5.74 18.36
C LEU A 54 7.16 5.63 18.52
N ARG A 55 7.59 5.21 19.72
CA ARG A 55 8.97 4.80 19.97
C ARG A 55 9.04 3.27 19.92
N PRO A 56 10.13 2.70 19.40
CA PRO A 56 10.34 1.26 19.45
C PRO A 56 10.45 0.78 20.90
N SER A 57 10.02 -0.46 21.16
CA SER A 57 10.24 -1.13 22.46
C SER A 57 11.64 -1.74 22.53
N ARG A 58 12.18 -2.15 21.38
CA ARG A 58 13.55 -2.65 21.18
C ARG A 58 14.06 -2.22 19.81
N GLY A 59 15.39 -2.16 19.66
CA GLY A 59 16.03 -1.77 18.42
C GLY A 59 16.06 -0.27 18.21
N GLU A 60 16.48 0.13 17.02
CA GLU A 60 16.69 1.53 16.66
C GLU A 60 16.03 1.87 15.34
N VAL A 61 15.40 3.05 15.28
CA VAL A 61 14.84 3.64 14.06
C VAL A 61 15.59 4.93 13.77
N SER A 62 15.90 5.18 12.51
CA SER A 62 16.47 6.46 12.06
C SER A 62 15.81 6.87 10.74
N VAL A 63 15.34 8.09 10.66
CA VAL A 63 14.75 8.67 9.45
C VAL A 63 15.67 9.79 8.98
N LEU A 64 16.37 9.57 7.86
CA LEU A 64 17.39 10.48 7.33
C LEU A 64 18.43 10.89 8.38
N GLY A 65 18.85 9.95 9.22
CA GLY A 65 19.80 10.19 10.31
C GLY A 65 19.18 10.75 11.60
N VAL A 66 17.88 11.09 11.62
CA VAL A 66 17.18 11.62 12.79
C VAL A 66 16.40 10.50 13.49
N PRO A 67 16.66 10.26 14.78
CA PRO A 67 15.94 9.26 15.55
C PRO A 67 14.58 9.79 16.04
N PRO A 68 13.58 8.89 16.31
CA PRO A 68 12.23 9.29 16.74
C PRO A 68 12.13 10.00 18.09
N ASP A 69 13.20 10.04 18.85
CA ASP A 69 13.27 10.77 20.12
C ASP A 69 13.58 12.27 19.97
N ARG A 70 13.82 12.72 18.72
CA ARG A 70 13.96 14.12 18.33
C ARG A 70 12.76 14.60 17.50
N PRO A 71 11.56 14.72 18.10
CA PRO A 71 10.34 14.98 17.33
C PRO A 71 10.36 16.32 16.58
N GLU A 72 11.00 17.37 17.13
CA GLU A 72 11.07 18.68 16.48
C GLU A 72 11.86 18.67 15.16
N GLU A 73 12.94 17.89 15.11
CA GLU A 73 13.72 17.69 13.89
C GLU A 73 12.96 16.78 12.91
N LEU A 74 12.39 15.70 13.43
CA LEU A 74 11.71 14.70 12.63
C LEU A 74 10.46 15.24 11.93
N PHE A 75 9.63 16.03 12.63
CA PHE A 75 8.39 16.59 12.05
C PHE A 75 8.66 17.61 10.95
N ARG A 76 9.85 18.18 10.87
CA ARG A 76 10.24 19.01 9.73
C ARG A 76 10.56 18.19 8.48
N LEU A 77 11.01 16.95 8.67
CA LEU A 77 11.42 16.04 7.60
C LEU A 77 10.27 15.18 7.10
N VAL A 78 9.28 14.87 7.96
CA VAL A 78 8.25 13.87 7.69
C VAL A 78 6.87 14.51 7.61
N GLY A 79 6.15 14.21 6.53
CA GLY A 79 4.72 14.45 6.40
C GLY A 79 3.94 13.15 6.54
N TYR A 80 2.83 13.19 7.27
CA TYR A 80 2.00 12.01 7.50
C TYR A 80 0.54 12.23 7.10
N CYS A 81 0.05 11.37 6.22
CA CYS A 81 -1.37 11.29 5.87
C CYS A 81 -2.00 10.11 6.61
N THR A 82 -2.84 10.40 7.60
CA THR A 82 -3.49 9.38 8.43
C THR A 82 -4.65 8.71 7.72
N GLN A 83 -4.96 7.46 8.08
CA GLN A 83 -6.13 6.75 7.59
C GLN A 83 -7.43 7.43 8.03
N TYR A 84 -7.50 7.87 9.29
CA TYR A 84 -8.72 8.43 9.88
C TYR A 84 -8.85 9.93 9.68
N ASP A 85 -10.10 10.39 9.58
CA ASP A 85 -10.44 11.79 9.53
C ASP A 85 -10.37 12.39 10.95
N ASN A 86 -9.45 13.31 11.16
CA ASN A 86 -9.33 14.05 12.43
C ASN A 86 -9.05 15.53 12.13
N PHE A 87 -10.12 16.31 12.05
CA PHE A 87 -10.05 17.73 11.73
C PHE A 87 -10.57 18.57 12.91
N PRO A 88 -9.93 19.72 13.24
CA PRO A 88 -10.45 20.62 14.24
C PRO A 88 -11.85 21.11 13.88
N ASN A 89 -12.77 21.13 14.84
CA ASN A 89 -14.14 21.54 14.63
C ASN A 89 -14.24 22.95 14.03
N GLY A 90 -15.08 23.09 12.98
CA GLY A 90 -15.32 24.38 12.33
C GLY A 90 -14.22 24.83 11.36
N SER A 91 -13.14 24.09 11.20
CA SER A 91 -12.04 24.43 10.29
C SER A 91 -12.48 24.45 8.84
N THR A 92 -11.98 25.42 8.08
CA THR A 92 -11.97 25.40 6.61
C THR A 92 -10.71 24.72 6.11
N GLY A 93 -10.69 24.28 4.83
CA GLY A 93 -9.49 23.67 4.25
C GLY A 93 -8.26 24.58 4.36
N LEU A 94 -8.40 25.83 3.99
CA LEU A 94 -7.33 26.84 4.10
C LEU A 94 -6.93 27.08 5.56
N GLY A 95 -7.90 27.22 6.47
CA GLY A 95 -7.63 27.43 7.90
C GLY A 95 -6.88 26.26 8.54
N PHE A 96 -7.21 25.03 8.14
CA PHE A 96 -6.53 23.82 8.62
C PHE A 96 -5.05 23.80 8.20
N LEU A 97 -4.74 24.07 6.93
CA LEU A 97 -3.36 24.12 6.45
C LEU A 97 -2.56 25.27 7.06
N ARG A 98 -3.18 26.45 7.23
CA ARG A 98 -2.55 27.58 7.90
C ARG A 98 -2.16 27.26 9.34
N LEU A 99 -3.05 26.58 10.07
CA LEU A 99 -2.76 26.15 11.44
C LEU A 99 -1.56 25.20 11.47
N ALA A 100 -1.55 24.20 10.60
CA ALA A 100 -0.45 23.24 10.51
C ALA A 100 0.89 23.93 10.21
N LEU A 101 0.92 24.80 9.20
CA LEU A 101 2.14 25.53 8.80
C LEU A 101 2.62 26.49 9.87
N ALA A 102 1.71 27.15 10.59
CA ALA A 102 2.06 28.02 11.74
C ALA A 102 2.72 27.19 12.86
N LEU A 103 2.26 25.97 13.12
CA LEU A 103 2.89 25.04 14.08
C LEU A 103 4.28 24.60 13.63
N HIS A 104 4.55 24.55 12.33
CA HIS A 104 5.89 24.32 11.77
C HIS A 104 6.81 25.55 11.86
N GLY A 105 6.30 26.71 12.30
CA GLY A 105 7.08 27.93 12.52
C GLY A 105 7.23 28.83 11.29
N TYR A 106 6.42 28.62 10.24
CA TYR A 106 6.42 29.48 9.06
C TYR A 106 5.83 30.87 9.39
N SER A 107 6.37 31.92 8.76
CA SER A 107 5.80 33.26 8.80
C SER A 107 4.41 33.32 8.17
N LYS A 108 3.63 34.36 8.44
CA LYS A 108 2.27 34.46 7.89
C LYS A 108 2.25 34.46 6.36
N SER A 109 3.20 35.13 5.69
CA SER A 109 3.25 35.13 4.21
C SER A 109 3.62 33.76 3.64
N GLU A 110 4.62 33.08 4.21
CA GLU A 110 5.00 31.72 3.79
C GLU A 110 3.86 30.73 4.04
N THR A 111 3.17 30.85 5.18
CA THR A 111 2.00 30.05 5.51
C THR A 111 0.90 30.19 4.46
N ASP A 112 0.59 31.40 4.03
CA ASP A 112 -0.43 31.65 3.01
C ASP A 112 -0.01 31.07 1.65
N GLU A 113 1.20 31.33 1.20
CA GLU A 113 1.73 30.83 -0.07
C GLU A 113 1.71 29.30 -0.12
N ARG A 114 2.27 28.64 0.92
CA ARG A 114 2.33 27.18 1.01
C ARG A 114 0.95 26.53 1.11
N ALA A 115 0.03 27.12 1.89
CA ALA A 115 -1.33 26.60 2.04
C ALA A 115 -2.08 26.64 0.70
N TRP A 116 -2.00 27.73 -0.05
CA TRP A 116 -2.61 27.83 -1.37
C TRP A 116 -1.96 26.89 -2.38
N SER A 117 -0.64 26.79 -2.39
CA SER A 117 0.08 25.84 -3.24
C SER A 117 -0.36 24.39 -2.96
N ALA A 118 -0.46 24.00 -1.68
CA ALA A 118 -0.90 22.67 -1.29
C ALA A 118 -2.35 22.38 -1.72
N LEU A 119 -3.26 23.34 -1.54
CA LEU A 119 -4.65 23.21 -2.00
C LEU A 119 -4.74 23.06 -3.53
N THR A 120 -3.93 23.81 -4.27
CA THR A 120 -3.87 23.73 -5.73
C THR A 120 -3.42 22.35 -6.20
N ARG A 121 -2.37 21.80 -5.59
CA ARG A 121 -1.83 20.48 -5.93
C ARG A 121 -2.85 19.35 -5.76
N VAL A 122 -3.80 19.49 -4.83
CA VAL A 122 -4.83 18.46 -4.59
C VAL A 122 -6.20 18.84 -5.17
N GLY A 123 -6.31 19.91 -5.95
CA GLY A 123 -7.55 20.34 -6.61
C GLY A 123 -8.64 20.84 -5.67
N LEU A 124 -8.27 21.50 -4.54
CA LEU A 124 -9.21 22.01 -3.54
C LEU A 124 -9.27 23.54 -3.45
N THR A 125 -8.74 24.26 -4.46
CA THR A 125 -8.66 25.73 -4.46
C THR A 125 -10.04 26.37 -4.32
N GLU A 126 -11.05 25.94 -5.07
CA GLU A 126 -12.41 26.51 -5.00
C GLU A 126 -13.12 26.20 -3.68
N ALA A 127 -12.75 25.11 -3.01
CA ALA A 127 -13.32 24.69 -1.74
C ALA A 127 -12.52 25.20 -0.51
N ALA A 128 -11.43 25.95 -0.72
CA ALA A 128 -10.49 26.36 0.32
C ALA A 128 -11.14 27.00 1.55
N ASN A 129 -12.13 27.84 1.36
CA ASN A 129 -12.83 28.58 2.41
C ASN A 129 -14.10 27.86 2.93
N ARG A 130 -14.44 26.72 2.35
CA ARG A 130 -15.57 25.89 2.79
C ARG A 130 -15.16 25.09 4.03
N ARG A 131 -16.09 24.89 4.98
CA ARG A 131 -15.84 24.06 6.17
C ARG A 131 -15.59 22.61 5.76
N ILE A 132 -14.58 21.96 6.36
CA ILE A 132 -14.19 20.57 6.07
C ILE A 132 -15.34 19.59 6.43
N ALA A 133 -16.17 19.90 7.41
CA ALA A 133 -17.36 19.13 7.74
C ALA A 133 -18.34 18.97 6.55
N GLY A 134 -18.33 19.90 5.59
CA GLY A 134 -19.12 19.82 4.36
C GLY A 134 -18.37 19.23 3.17
N TYR A 135 -17.15 18.70 3.34
CA TYR A 135 -16.39 18.04 2.28
C TYR A 135 -16.93 16.63 2.00
N SER A 136 -16.87 16.20 0.75
CA SER A 136 -17.06 14.77 0.41
C SER A 136 -15.94 13.91 0.98
N LYS A 137 -16.10 12.59 0.97
CA LYS A 137 -15.05 11.65 1.40
C LYS A 137 -13.74 11.89 0.62
N GLY A 138 -13.83 12.02 -0.71
CA GLY A 138 -12.67 12.30 -1.56
C GLY A 138 -12.03 13.67 -1.26
N MET A 139 -12.82 14.72 -1.01
CA MET A 139 -12.29 16.03 -0.62
C MET A 139 -11.60 15.98 0.75
N ARG A 140 -12.12 15.21 1.72
CA ARG A 140 -11.45 15.00 3.02
C ARG A 140 -10.14 14.24 2.85
N GLN A 141 -10.08 13.26 1.96
CA GLN A 141 -8.84 12.57 1.64
C GLN A 141 -7.81 13.52 1.01
N ARG A 142 -8.22 14.33 0.04
CA ARG A 142 -7.35 15.33 -0.62
C ARG A 142 -6.80 16.37 0.36
N ILE A 143 -7.60 16.85 1.32
CA ILE A 143 -7.09 17.83 2.31
C ILE A 143 -6.11 17.20 3.30
N LYS A 144 -6.25 15.91 3.66
CA LYS A 144 -5.24 15.18 4.46
C LYS A 144 -3.92 15.06 3.68
N LEU A 145 -3.98 14.78 2.38
CA LEU A 145 -2.80 14.74 1.52
C LEU A 145 -2.15 16.12 1.41
N ALA A 146 -2.94 17.19 1.23
CA ALA A 146 -2.42 18.56 1.25
C ALA A 146 -1.70 18.88 2.56
N HIS A 147 -2.28 18.48 3.69
CA HIS A 147 -1.67 18.66 5.01
C HIS A 147 -0.33 17.92 5.12
N ALA A 148 -0.27 16.66 4.67
CA ALA A 148 0.95 15.86 4.75
C ALA A 148 2.13 16.45 3.97
N HIS A 149 1.88 17.19 2.87
CA HIS A 149 2.96 17.74 2.04
C HIS A 149 3.12 19.26 2.09
N CYS A 150 2.26 20.02 2.82
CA CYS A 150 2.26 21.48 2.77
C CYS A 150 3.54 22.15 3.29
N HIS A 151 4.24 21.50 4.21
CA HIS A 151 5.51 21.99 4.79
C HIS A 151 6.74 21.53 4.01
N ASP A 152 6.55 20.88 2.85
CA ASP A 152 7.60 20.44 1.95
C ASP A 152 8.57 19.37 2.52
N PRO A 153 8.05 18.28 3.10
CA PRO A 153 8.86 17.27 3.77
C PRO A 153 9.71 16.46 2.78
N GLN A 154 10.82 15.87 3.27
CA GLN A 154 11.65 14.94 2.52
C GLN A 154 11.08 13.50 2.52
N VAL A 155 10.28 13.18 3.53
CA VAL A 155 9.64 11.87 3.69
C VAL A 155 8.14 12.07 3.77
N LEU A 156 7.39 11.34 2.95
CA LEU A 156 5.93 11.27 2.98
C LEU A 156 5.51 9.87 3.34
N VAL A 157 4.79 9.73 4.44
CA VAL A 157 4.19 8.46 4.88
C VAL A 157 2.68 8.59 4.73
N LEU A 158 2.11 7.77 3.87
CA LEU A 158 0.73 7.88 3.42
C LEU A 158 -0.04 6.58 3.75
N ASP A 159 -0.95 6.67 4.74
CA ASP A 159 -1.74 5.52 5.18
C ASP A 159 -3.04 5.43 4.39
N GLU A 160 -3.11 4.44 3.48
CA GLU A 160 -4.22 4.19 2.56
C GLU A 160 -4.69 5.45 1.80
N PRO A 161 -3.78 6.18 1.13
CA PRO A 161 -4.06 7.52 0.61
C PRO A 161 -5.06 7.55 -0.55
N LEU A 162 -5.28 6.44 -1.24
CA LEU A 162 -6.17 6.34 -2.39
C LEU A 162 -7.61 5.98 -2.01
N ASN A 163 -7.86 5.66 -0.73
CA ASN A 163 -9.18 5.28 -0.25
C ASN A 163 -10.17 6.45 -0.33
N GLY A 164 -11.34 6.16 -0.94
CA GLY A 164 -12.44 7.12 -1.07
C GLY A 164 -12.28 8.15 -2.18
N LEU A 165 -11.25 8.02 -3.00
CA LEU A 165 -11.11 8.76 -4.26
C LEU A 165 -11.80 8.01 -5.39
N ASP A 166 -12.37 8.77 -6.33
CA ASP A 166 -12.84 8.26 -7.61
C ASP A 166 -11.64 7.91 -8.53
N PRO A 167 -11.85 7.19 -9.63
CA PRO A 167 -10.75 6.76 -10.52
C PRO A 167 -9.87 7.91 -11.01
N MET A 168 -10.48 9.06 -11.36
CA MET A 168 -9.73 10.24 -11.81
C MET A 168 -8.90 10.82 -10.67
N GLY A 169 -9.49 10.98 -9.48
CA GLY A 169 -8.78 11.46 -8.30
C GLY A 169 -7.65 10.54 -7.85
N ARG A 170 -7.80 9.23 -8.02
CA ARG A 170 -6.70 8.27 -7.79
C ARG A 170 -5.55 8.53 -8.75
N ALA A 171 -5.82 8.64 -10.05
CA ALA A 171 -4.79 8.90 -11.07
C ALA A 171 -4.03 10.21 -10.79
N GLU A 172 -4.74 11.30 -10.43
CA GLU A 172 -4.11 12.58 -10.08
C GLU A 172 -3.20 12.47 -8.85
N MET A 173 -3.60 11.73 -7.82
CA MET A 173 -2.78 11.55 -6.62
C MET A 173 -1.58 10.65 -6.88
N ILE A 174 -1.72 9.61 -7.69
CA ILE A 174 -0.62 8.75 -8.13
C ILE A 174 0.42 9.59 -8.88
N ASP A 175 0.00 10.46 -9.80
CA ASP A 175 0.91 11.37 -10.50
C ASP A 175 1.67 12.29 -9.54
N LEU A 176 0.98 12.85 -8.54
CA LEU A 176 1.58 13.66 -7.49
C LEU A 176 2.64 12.85 -6.71
N PHE A 177 2.35 11.63 -6.28
CA PHE A 177 3.29 10.79 -5.53
C PHE A 177 4.51 10.43 -6.38
N THR A 178 4.30 10.05 -7.63
CA THR A 178 5.36 9.73 -8.58
C THR A 178 6.28 10.93 -8.83
N LYS A 179 5.70 12.13 -8.97
CA LYS A 179 6.46 13.36 -9.14
C LYS A 179 7.33 13.66 -7.92
N LEU A 180 6.76 13.56 -6.70
CA LEU A 180 7.49 13.79 -5.46
C LEU A 180 8.63 12.78 -5.26
N ALA A 181 8.40 11.51 -5.62
CA ALA A 181 9.44 10.47 -5.60
C ALA A 181 10.59 10.76 -6.59
N ARG A 182 10.26 11.20 -7.81
CA ARG A 182 11.25 11.61 -8.82
C ARG A 182 12.06 12.85 -8.42
N GLU A 183 11.53 13.68 -7.53
CA GLU A 183 12.26 14.80 -6.91
C GLU A 183 13.25 14.33 -5.84
N GLY A 184 13.40 13.02 -5.62
CA GLY A 184 14.32 12.42 -4.65
C GLY A 184 13.75 12.29 -3.25
N ARG A 185 12.45 12.41 -3.06
CA ARG A 185 11.79 12.21 -1.77
C ARG A 185 11.50 10.74 -1.50
N HIS A 186 11.36 10.40 -0.24
CA HIS A 186 10.82 9.11 0.16
C HIS A 186 9.30 9.23 0.23
N VAL A 187 8.58 8.45 -0.57
CA VAL A 187 7.12 8.39 -0.55
C VAL A 187 6.72 6.96 -0.22
N ILE A 188 6.23 6.74 1.00
CA ILE A 188 5.77 5.45 1.47
C ILE A 188 4.25 5.43 1.42
N VAL A 189 3.69 4.52 0.63
CA VAL A 189 2.24 4.37 0.44
C VAL A 189 1.80 3.03 0.98
N SER A 190 0.94 3.02 2.00
CA SER A 190 0.33 1.77 2.43
C SER A 190 -0.88 1.41 1.55
N SER A 191 -1.02 0.14 1.25
CA SER A 191 -2.21 -0.45 0.65
C SER A 191 -2.41 -1.88 1.15
N HIS A 192 -3.65 -2.33 1.14
CA HIS A 192 -3.99 -3.75 1.31
C HIS A 192 -4.15 -4.46 -0.03
N ILE A 193 -3.98 -3.75 -1.16
CA ILE A 193 -4.12 -4.26 -2.53
C ILE A 193 -2.77 -4.18 -3.23
N LEU A 194 -2.15 -5.34 -3.51
CA LEU A 194 -0.84 -5.41 -4.17
C LEU A 194 -0.87 -4.77 -5.56
N HIS A 195 -1.93 -4.98 -6.32
CA HIS A 195 -2.08 -4.42 -7.66
C HIS A 195 -2.03 -2.88 -7.68
N GLU A 196 -2.60 -2.20 -6.68
CA GLU A 196 -2.48 -0.75 -6.57
C GLU A 196 -1.02 -0.31 -6.40
N VAL A 197 -0.27 -1.04 -5.56
CA VAL A 197 1.15 -0.78 -5.29
C VAL A 197 2.01 -1.07 -6.52
N ASP A 198 1.72 -2.16 -7.22
CA ASP A 198 2.39 -2.59 -8.45
C ASP A 198 2.33 -1.53 -9.57
N LEU A 199 1.23 -0.81 -9.64
CA LEU A 199 1.05 0.25 -10.64
C LEU A 199 1.82 1.54 -10.33
N ILE A 200 2.17 1.76 -9.07
CA ILE A 200 2.65 3.09 -8.63
C ILE A 200 4.05 3.09 -8.05
N SER A 201 4.57 1.96 -7.57
CA SER A 201 5.83 1.92 -6.81
C SER A 201 6.93 1.16 -7.53
N ASP A 202 8.17 1.62 -7.32
CA ASP A 202 9.37 0.94 -7.79
C ASP A 202 9.80 -0.16 -6.82
N GLY A 203 9.55 0.06 -5.51
CA GLY A 203 9.88 -0.86 -4.43
C GLY A 203 8.66 -1.26 -3.59
N VAL A 204 8.71 -2.44 -2.99
CA VAL A 204 7.67 -2.96 -2.11
C VAL A 204 8.25 -3.49 -0.82
N ILE A 205 7.52 -3.27 0.27
CA ILE A 205 7.73 -3.86 1.58
C ILE A 205 6.47 -4.64 1.91
N MET A 206 6.59 -5.94 2.08
CA MET A 206 5.48 -6.81 2.49
C MET A 206 5.62 -7.16 3.97
N ILE A 207 4.56 -6.90 4.73
CA ILE A 207 4.54 -7.14 6.18
C ILE A 207 3.39 -8.08 6.55
N HIS A 208 3.71 -9.11 7.37
CA HIS A 208 2.74 -10.05 7.92
C HIS A 208 3.05 -10.38 9.39
N GLY A 209 2.02 -10.44 10.24
CA GLY A 209 2.18 -10.80 11.64
C GLY A 209 3.26 -9.98 12.39
N GLY A 210 3.49 -8.75 11.96
CA GLY A 210 4.52 -7.86 12.52
C GLY A 210 5.93 -8.07 11.98
N ALA A 211 6.16 -9.00 11.05
CA ALA A 211 7.46 -9.26 10.42
C ALA A 211 7.47 -8.85 8.95
N ILE A 212 8.64 -8.40 8.46
CA ILE A 212 8.85 -8.21 7.01
C ILE A 212 9.00 -9.58 6.38
N VAL A 213 8.16 -9.89 5.40
CA VAL A 213 8.15 -11.17 4.69
C VAL A 213 8.81 -11.08 3.32
N ALA A 214 8.78 -9.90 2.70
CA ALA A 214 9.54 -9.61 1.48
C ALA A 214 9.81 -8.10 1.39
N GLU A 215 10.95 -7.75 0.79
CA GLU A 215 11.31 -6.37 0.43
C GLU A 215 12.18 -6.38 -0.83
N GLY A 216 12.04 -5.37 -1.67
CA GLY A 216 12.85 -5.25 -2.89
C GLY A 216 12.14 -4.52 -4.00
N GLU A 217 12.70 -4.57 -5.21
CA GLU A 217 12.04 -4.07 -6.40
C GLU A 217 10.79 -4.91 -6.69
N ILE A 218 9.71 -4.24 -7.05
CA ILE A 218 8.42 -4.92 -7.25
C ILE A 218 8.50 -5.99 -8.36
N ARG A 219 9.36 -5.79 -9.35
CA ARG A 219 9.60 -6.74 -10.43
C ARG A 219 10.28 -8.03 -9.95
N GLU A 220 11.22 -7.92 -9.01
CA GLU A 220 11.92 -9.06 -8.41
C GLU A 220 10.97 -9.86 -7.52
N VAL A 221 10.25 -9.18 -6.63
CA VAL A 221 9.22 -9.80 -5.77
C VAL A 221 8.13 -10.46 -6.62
N ARG A 222 7.70 -9.82 -7.72
CA ARG A 222 6.77 -10.40 -8.68
C ARG A 222 7.35 -11.61 -9.40
N GLY A 223 8.64 -11.58 -9.77
CA GLY A 223 9.33 -12.71 -10.40
C GLY A 223 9.36 -13.96 -9.52
N GLU A 224 9.57 -13.80 -8.23
CA GLU A 224 9.46 -14.87 -7.24
C GLU A 224 8.02 -15.39 -7.13
N ILE A 225 7.02 -14.51 -7.15
CA ILE A 225 5.60 -14.87 -7.12
C ILE A 225 5.16 -15.57 -8.41
N THR A 226 5.58 -15.06 -9.59
CA THR A 226 5.19 -15.64 -10.88
C THR A 226 5.85 -16.99 -11.18
N SER A 227 6.89 -17.38 -10.45
CA SER A 227 7.43 -18.74 -10.50
C SER A 227 6.46 -19.78 -9.90
N HIS A 228 5.41 -19.32 -9.21
CA HIS A 228 4.40 -20.15 -8.56
C HIS A 228 3.09 -20.19 -9.36
N PRO A 229 2.32 -21.31 -9.22
CA PRO A 229 1.07 -21.45 -9.94
C PRO A 229 0.06 -20.37 -9.54
N ILE A 230 -0.37 -19.55 -10.48
CA ILE A 230 -1.47 -18.60 -10.28
C ILE A 230 -2.81 -19.33 -10.17
N GLN A 231 -3.75 -18.73 -9.42
CA GLN A 231 -5.11 -19.24 -9.32
C GLN A 231 -6.04 -18.44 -10.23
N VAL A 232 -6.85 -19.13 -11.01
CA VAL A 232 -7.87 -18.53 -11.89
C VAL A 232 -9.22 -19.09 -11.53
N LEU A 233 -10.17 -18.22 -11.18
CA LEU A 233 -11.57 -18.55 -10.96
C LEU A 233 -12.30 -18.47 -12.30
N ILE A 234 -13.00 -19.54 -12.66
CA ILE A 234 -13.84 -19.65 -13.86
C ILE A 234 -15.25 -19.96 -13.41
N ARG A 235 -16.23 -19.18 -13.84
CA ARG A 235 -17.65 -19.50 -13.70
C ARG A 235 -18.23 -19.77 -15.08
N CYS A 236 -18.82 -20.97 -15.24
CA CYS A 236 -19.36 -21.43 -16.50
C CYS A 236 -20.48 -22.47 -16.28
N ASP A 237 -21.25 -22.71 -17.31
CA ASP A 237 -22.37 -23.67 -17.29
C ASP A 237 -21.96 -25.14 -17.22
N LYS A 238 -20.68 -25.47 -17.57
CA LYS A 238 -20.17 -26.84 -17.61
C LYS A 238 -18.80 -26.95 -16.88
N PRO A 239 -18.71 -26.67 -15.58
CA PRO A 239 -17.43 -26.63 -14.87
C PRO A 239 -16.68 -27.96 -14.85
N HIS A 240 -17.38 -29.11 -14.76
CA HIS A 240 -16.77 -30.42 -14.79
C HIS A 240 -16.09 -30.73 -16.13
N GLN A 241 -16.70 -30.30 -17.24
CA GLN A 241 -16.15 -30.52 -18.57
C GLN A 241 -14.88 -29.66 -18.76
N VAL A 242 -14.95 -28.39 -18.38
CA VAL A 242 -13.78 -27.49 -18.42
C VAL A 242 -12.67 -28.03 -17.53
N ALA A 243 -12.97 -28.48 -16.30
CA ALA A 243 -11.98 -29.04 -15.37
C ALA A 243 -11.23 -30.25 -15.99
N SER A 244 -11.94 -31.15 -16.67
CA SER A 244 -11.32 -32.30 -17.28
C SER A 244 -10.37 -31.95 -18.43
N GLU A 245 -10.68 -30.91 -19.20
CA GLU A 245 -9.84 -30.46 -20.31
C GLU A 245 -8.63 -29.66 -19.83
N VAL A 246 -8.83 -28.70 -18.89
CA VAL A 246 -7.73 -27.90 -18.37
C VAL A 246 -6.73 -28.75 -17.58
N PHE A 247 -7.15 -29.83 -16.91
CA PHE A 247 -6.25 -30.72 -16.19
C PHE A 247 -5.30 -31.51 -17.08
N ARG A 248 -5.56 -31.59 -18.38
CA ARG A 248 -4.66 -32.22 -19.37
C ARG A 248 -3.50 -31.31 -19.77
N LEU A 249 -3.56 -30.00 -19.41
CA LEU A 249 -2.51 -29.05 -19.75
C LEU A 249 -1.32 -29.24 -18.79
N GLU A 250 -0.12 -29.42 -19.33
CA GLU A 250 1.10 -29.71 -18.56
C GLU A 250 1.42 -28.65 -17.48
N HIS A 251 1.01 -27.42 -17.71
CA HIS A 251 1.25 -26.30 -16.80
C HIS A 251 0.16 -26.13 -15.73
N VAL A 252 -0.94 -26.90 -15.79
CA VAL A 252 -1.99 -26.90 -14.77
C VAL A 252 -1.60 -27.84 -13.64
N VAL A 253 -1.59 -27.33 -12.42
CA VAL A 253 -1.18 -28.04 -11.20
C VAL A 253 -2.39 -28.60 -10.45
N GLU A 254 -3.50 -27.85 -10.48
CA GLU A 254 -4.73 -28.17 -9.76
C GLU A 254 -5.94 -27.63 -10.52
N ALA A 255 -7.02 -28.39 -10.52
CA ALA A 255 -8.34 -27.93 -10.97
C ALA A 255 -9.38 -28.43 -9.94
N ARG A 256 -10.03 -27.52 -9.24
CA ARG A 256 -10.98 -27.80 -8.17
C ARG A 256 -12.32 -27.12 -8.44
N ILE A 257 -13.39 -27.91 -8.39
CA ILE A 257 -14.76 -27.41 -8.47
C ILE A 257 -15.16 -26.95 -7.07
N LEU A 258 -15.67 -25.73 -6.98
CA LEU A 258 -16.14 -25.12 -5.75
C LEU A 258 -17.62 -25.48 -5.49
N GLU A 259 -18.10 -25.33 -4.25
CA GLU A 259 -19.48 -25.63 -3.87
C GLU A 259 -20.53 -24.78 -4.63
N ASP A 260 -20.13 -23.62 -5.13
CA ASP A 260 -20.97 -22.68 -5.90
C ASP A 260 -20.85 -22.86 -7.42
N GLU A 261 -20.47 -24.07 -7.87
CA GLU A 261 -20.26 -24.42 -9.29
C GLU A 261 -19.16 -23.60 -9.99
N GLY A 262 -18.32 -22.88 -9.24
CA GLY A 262 -17.12 -22.27 -9.75
C GLY A 262 -15.99 -23.31 -9.95
N LEU A 263 -15.13 -23.08 -10.93
CA LEU A 263 -13.91 -23.86 -11.15
C LEU A 263 -12.70 -23.01 -10.79
N LEU A 264 -11.92 -23.46 -9.80
CA LEU A 264 -10.64 -22.88 -9.43
C LEU A 264 -9.51 -23.67 -10.07
N VAL A 265 -8.70 -23.01 -10.89
CA VAL A 265 -7.55 -23.64 -11.59
C VAL A 265 -6.26 -23.00 -11.11
N ARG A 266 -5.26 -23.83 -10.78
CA ARG A 266 -3.89 -23.38 -10.50
C ARG A 266 -2.97 -23.73 -11.68
N THR A 267 -2.32 -22.73 -12.26
CA THR A 267 -1.44 -22.91 -13.42
C THR A 267 -0.11 -22.20 -13.25
N ARG A 268 0.97 -22.83 -13.75
CA ARG A 268 2.32 -22.24 -13.77
C ARG A 268 2.58 -21.31 -14.97
N ASN A 269 1.66 -21.26 -15.93
CA ASN A 269 1.78 -20.44 -17.14
C ASN A 269 0.44 -19.77 -17.43
N ALA A 270 0.29 -18.52 -16.95
CA ALA A 270 -0.93 -17.74 -17.12
C ALA A 270 -1.30 -17.54 -18.59
N ASP A 271 -0.35 -17.03 -19.37
CA ASP A 271 -0.58 -16.67 -20.78
C ASP A 271 -0.94 -17.91 -21.61
N GLY A 272 -0.21 -19.01 -21.41
CA GLY A 272 -0.50 -20.29 -22.05
C GLY A 272 -1.88 -20.82 -21.62
N PHE A 273 -2.23 -20.69 -20.34
CA PHE A 273 -3.51 -21.13 -19.83
C PHE A 273 -4.68 -20.34 -20.46
N PHE A 274 -4.62 -19.01 -20.50
CA PHE A 274 -5.69 -18.21 -21.11
C PHE A 274 -5.85 -18.48 -22.62
N ALA A 275 -4.74 -18.71 -23.32
CA ALA A 275 -4.81 -19.09 -24.74
C ALA A 275 -5.51 -20.43 -24.96
N GLU A 276 -5.16 -21.45 -24.15
CA GLU A 276 -5.79 -22.80 -24.23
C GLU A 276 -7.22 -22.79 -23.69
N LEU A 277 -7.54 -22.02 -22.64
CA LEU A 277 -8.90 -21.87 -22.11
C LEU A 277 -9.87 -21.39 -23.20
N ASN A 278 -9.47 -20.40 -24.00
CA ASN A 278 -10.27 -19.92 -25.12
C ASN A 278 -10.59 -21.05 -26.14
N ARG A 279 -9.62 -21.91 -26.44
CA ARG A 279 -9.82 -23.06 -27.33
C ARG A 279 -10.77 -24.09 -26.73
N ILE A 280 -10.61 -24.42 -25.44
CA ILE A 280 -11.45 -25.34 -24.69
C ILE A 280 -12.90 -24.85 -24.69
N VAL A 281 -13.13 -23.60 -24.35
CA VAL A 281 -14.46 -22.98 -24.29
C VAL A 281 -15.15 -23.07 -25.66
N LEU A 282 -14.45 -22.71 -26.73
CA LEU A 282 -15.00 -22.76 -28.09
C LEU A 282 -15.29 -24.18 -28.57
N SER A 283 -14.41 -25.14 -28.24
CA SER A 283 -14.56 -26.53 -28.71
C SER A 283 -15.63 -27.31 -27.94
N ALA A 284 -15.84 -26.98 -26.67
CA ALA A 284 -16.78 -27.65 -25.78
C ALA A 284 -18.16 -26.97 -25.71
N ASP A 285 -18.38 -25.89 -26.48
CA ASP A 285 -19.61 -25.11 -26.46
C ASP A 285 -20.04 -24.74 -25.03
N VAL A 286 -19.11 -24.13 -24.30
CA VAL A 286 -19.26 -23.71 -22.90
C VAL A 286 -19.59 -22.23 -22.85
N VAL A 287 -20.59 -21.87 -22.06
CA VAL A 287 -20.90 -20.48 -21.76
C VAL A 287 -20.13 -20.05 -20.51
N VAL A 288 -19.18 -19.13 -20.69
CA VAL A 288 -18.38 -18.59 -19.59
C VAL A 288 -19.00 -17.28 -19.10
N GLU A 289 -19.31 -17.19 -17.82
CA GLU A 289 -19.84 -16.00 -17.17
C GLU A 289 -18.72 -15.09 -16.66
N THR A 290 -17.69 -15.69 -16.07
CA THR A 290 -16.58 -14.96 -15.45
C THR A 290 -15.30 -15.75 -15.58
N VAL A 291 -14.20 -15.06 -15.93
CA VAL A 291 -12.83 -15.52 -15.75
C VAL A 291 -12.09 -14.42 -15.03
N ALA A 292 -11.60 -14.68 -13.83
CA ALA A 292 -10.86 -13.72 -13.03
C ALA A 292 -9.69 -14.40 -12.32
N PRO A 293 -8.55 -13.73 -12.17
CA PRO A 293 -7.52 -14.19 -11.26
C PRO A 293 -8.13 -14.27 -9.84
N ALA A 294 -7.95 -15.41 -9.19
CA ALA A 294 -8.37 -15.60 -7.80
C ALA A 294 -7.32 -15.09 -6.81
N ASP A 295 -6.11 -14.83 -7.31
CA ASP A 295 -4.91 -14.45 -6.55
C ASP A 295 -4.60 -12.95 -6.60
N GLU A 296 -5.49 -12.10 -7.10
CA GLU A 296 -5.29 -10.64 -7.10
C GLU A 296 -5.27 -10.03 -5.70
N SER A 297 -5.64 -10.76 -4.67
CA SER A 297 -5.55 -10.29 -3.30
C SER A 297 -4.13 -10.50 -2.75
N VAL A 298 -3.62 -9.50 -2.07
CA VAL A 298 -2.43 -9.61 -1.21
C VAL A 298 -2.49 -10.86 -0.31
N HIS A 299 -3.69 -11.37 -0.03
CA HIS A 299 -3.90 -12.57 0.77
C HIS A 299 -3.34 -13.83 0.11
N ALA A 300 -3.52 -14.01 -1.18
CA ALA A 300 -3.00 -15.19 -1.90
C ALA A 300 -1.46 -15.18 -1.97
N VAL A 301 -0.86 -14.02 -2.19
CA VAL A 301 0.58 -13.82 -2.12
C VAL A 301 1.10 -14.09 -0.70
N TYR A 302 0.34 -13.63 0.30
CA TYR A 302 0.64 -13.86 1.71
C TYR A 302 0.53 -15.32 2.11
N ASP A 303 -0.56 -16.00 1.76
CA ASP A 303 -0.77 -17.42 2.06
C ASP A 303 0.35 -18.29 1.47
N TYR A 304 0.89 -17.86 0.32
CA TYR A 304 2.02 -18.49 -0.31
C TYR A 304 3.33 -18.27 0.50
N LEU A 305 3.72 -17.02 0.74
CA LEU A 305 4.96 -16.68 1.46
C LEU A 305 4.96 -17.20 2.92
N ILE A 306 3.78 -17.43 3.51
CA ILE A 306 3.62 -17.91 4.88
C ILE A 306 3.34 -19.41 4.91
N GLY A 307 2.63 -19.98 3.91
CA GLY A 307 2.23 -21.38 3.86
C GLY A 307 3.41 -22.35 3.75
N GLU A 308 4.50 -21.96 3.12
CA GLU A 308 5.75 -22.76 3.10
C GLU A 308 6.55 -22.67 4.39
N GLY A 309 6.40 -21.58 5.18
CA GLY A 309 7.06 -21.43 6.49
C GLY A 309 6.37 -22.16 7.64
N ALA A 310 5.07 -22.47 7.53
CA ALA A 310 4.28 -23.09 8.59
C ALA A 310 4.27 -24.63 8.54
N GLY A 311 4.80 -25.25 7.47
CA GLY A 311 4.86 -26.70 7.31
C GLY A 311 6.07 -27.41 7.95
N GLY A 312 6.96 -26.68 8.63
CA GLY A 312 8.23 -27.19 9.18
C GLY A 312 8.34 -27.22 10.69
N GLY A 313 7.29 -27.52 11.45
CA GLY A 313 7.36 -27.50 12.91
C GLY A 313 6.26 -28.23 13.64
N SER A 314 6.08 -29.53 13.36
CA SER A 314 5.38 -30.42 14.29
C SER A 314 6.28 -31.63 14.56
N VAL A 315 7.02 -31.54 15.66
CA VAL A 315 7.41 -32.67 16.52
C VAL A 315 7.23 -32.21 17.95
#